data_b42a550c934d167fe5824e457d5c7fa3
#
_entry.id   b42a550c934d167fe5824e457d5c7fa3
#
_cell.length_a   1.000
_cell.length_b   1.000
_cell.length_c   1.000
_cell.angle_alpha   90.00
_cell.angle_beta   90.00
_cell.angle_gamma   90.00
#
_symmetry.space_group_name_H-M   'P 1'
#
loop_
_entity.id
_entity.type
_entity.pdbx_description
1 polymer ?
#
loop_
_entity_poly.entity_id
_entity_poly.type
_entity_poly.pdbx_seq_one_letter_code
_entity_poly.pdbx_strand_id
1 'polypeptide(L)'
;MVIELIAGRMMAPIVGVSLYTWTSIIGVVLAGISLGNYLGGKIADRRASRNVLALFFTLSAVGSASILASISWVGALQTLNLPIIAGVVLIFTAVFLLPATILGTISPIVVKLTLSDLSQTGDIVGKIYAAGALGSIAGTFATGFFLISTFGTRQLVWGVAGALLLIGLIISLSGRGRERYVYGGIFIAFLALSAVAWQQGWLNSQCLRETNYFCIKVRIDDENEDLRILTLDRLVHSYVDLTDPTNLRYGYEQIYADVLDTLFPDNVPVSALFIGGGGYTFPHYIEVVHPGSQIEVIEIDPGVTHTAYEQLGLPADTAITSYNEDARHFITNLPSSTRYDLIVGDAFNDFSVPYHLTTLEFNERIAAHLNAGGIYMVNIIDGKQGYFLRAYVNTLQQTFAHVYVAATVGELGSVSRQTYVILATQNPLDASIEDSSLVQTFLTPAEVTTYLQERPPLLLTDDYVPVDNLLAPVFADSGS
;
A
#
# COMPACT_ATOMS: atom_id res chain seq x y z
N MET A 1 -2.81 7.30 18.03
CA MET A 1 -1.70 7.30 17.03
C MET A 1 -1.23 5.88 16.68
N VAL A 2 -0.71 5.05 17.64
CA VAL A 2 -0.24 3.68 17.31
C VAL A 2 -1.33 2.86 16.60
N ILE A 3 -2.53 2.74 17.16
CA ILE A 3 -3.67 2.02 16.57
C ILE A 3 -4.07 2.63 15.20
N GLU A 4 -4.01 3.92 15.04
CA GLU A 4 -4.36 4.64 13.81
C GLU A 4 -3.41 4.28 12.65
N LEU A 5 -2.09 4.26 12.89
CA LEU A 5 -1.11 3.84 11.90
C LEU A 5 -1.23 2.35 11.58
N ILE A 6 -1.42 1.51 12.62
CA ILE A 6 -1.64 0.07 12.44
C ILE A 6 -2.93 -0.18 11.63
N ALA A 7 -3.98 0.64 11.82
CA ALA A 7 -5.24 0.50 11.11
C ALA A 7 -5.04 0.54 9.59
N GLY A 8 -4.25 1.48 9.07
CA GLY A 8 -3.93 1.57 7.65
C GLY A 8 -3.28 0.30 7.11
N ARG A 9 -2.26 -0.20 7.81
CA ARG A 9 -1.53 -1.41 7.43
C ARG A 9 -2.38 -2.68 7.53
N MET A 10 -3.16 -2.79 8.60
CA MET A 10 -3.99 -3.94 8.88
C MET A 10 -5.16 -4.08 7.90
N MET A 11 -5.64 -2.95 7.38
CA MET A 11 -6.75 -2.90 6.44
C MET A 11 -6.31 -2.88 4.98
N ALA A 12 -5.03 -2.61 4.68
CA ALA A 12 -4.49 -2.60 3.32
C ALA A 12 -4.79 -3.89 2.52
N PRO A 13 -4.65 -5.10 3.09
CA PRO A 13 -5.00 -6.35 2.40
C PRO A 13 -6.50 -6.55 2.13
N ILE A 14 -7.36 -5.67 2.66
CA ILE A 14 -8.82 -5.81 2.59
C ILE A 14 -9.43 -4.73 1.72
N VAL A 15 -9.08 -3.46 1.99
CA VAL A 15 -9.67 -2.30 1.30
C VAL A 15 -8.69 -1.55 0.39
N GLY A 16 -7.42 -1.99 0.37
CA GLY A 16 -6.34 -1.31 -0.37
C GLY A 16 -5.84 -0.04 0.33
N VAL A 17 -4.80 0.56 -0.26
CA VAL A 17 -4.20 1.82 0.20
C VAL A 17 -4.58 2.91 -0.79
N SER A 18 -5.26 3.97 -0.30
CA SER A 18 -5.65 5.12 -1.11
C SER A 18 -5.85 6.35 -0.22
N LEU A 19 -5.98 7.53 -0.83
CA LEU A 19 -6.37 8.74 -0.11
C LEU A 19 -7.70 8.55 0.65
N TYR A 20 -8.67 7.83 0.06
CA TYR A 20 -9.96 7.53 0.70
C TYR A 20 -9.81 6.67 1.94
N THR A 21 -8.93 5.68 1.90
CA THR A 21 -8.59 4.82 3.04
C THR A 21 -8.02 5.65 4.19
N TRP A 22 -7.00 6.45 3.93
CA TRP A 22 -6.37 7.31 4.94
C TRP A 22 -7.32 8.35 5.51
N THR A 23 -8.11 9.02 4.65
CA THR A 23 -9.14 10.00 5.08
C THR A 23 -10.17 9.34 6.00
N SER A 24 -10.61 8.13 5.67
CA SER A 24 -11.59 7.38 6.47
C SER A 24 -11.03 7.01 7.84
N ILE A 25 -9.77 6.52 7.90
CA ILE A 25 -9.11 6.19 9.17
C ILE A 25 -9.03 7.42 10.07
N ILE A 26 -8.47 8.50 9.55
CA ILE A 26 -8.27 9.75 10.31
C ILE A 26 -9.63 10.29 10.77
N GLY A 27 -10.61 10.38 9.87
CA GLY A 27 -11.94 10.88 10.18
C GLY A 27 -12.65 10.07 11.25
N VAL A 28 -12.66 8.75 11.16
CA VAL A 28 -13.33 7.86 12.13
C VAL A 28 -12.62 7.89 13.50
N VAL A 29 -11.30 7.85 13.52
CA VAL A 29 -10.54 7.89 14.78
C VAL A 29 -10.73 9.23 15.48
N LEU A 30 -10.67 10.37 14.76
CA LEU A 30 -10.93 11.68 15.32
C LEU A 30 -12.37 11.81 15.82
N ALA A 31 -13.37 11.31 15.09
CA ALA A 31 -14.76 11.29 15.52
C ALA A 31 -14.92 10.46 16.81
N GLY A 32 -14.28 9.28 16.87
CA GLY A 32 -14.27 8.44 18.07
C GLY A 32 -13.65 9.14 19.26
N ILE A 33 -12.46 9.73 19.12
CA ILE A 33 -11.79 10.48 20.19
C ILE A 33 -12.66 11.66 20.64
N SER A 34 -13.28 12.39 19.72
CA SER A 34 -14.16 13.53 20.04
C SER A 34 -15.38 13.10 20.84
N LEU A 35 -16.04 12.01 20.41
CA LEU A 35 -17.16 11.42 21.14
C LEU A 35 -16.73 10.91 22.52
N GLY A 36 -15.55 10.28 22.58
CA GLY A 36 -14.95 9.81 23.83
C GLY A 36 -14.65 10.94 24.79
N ASN A 37 -14.07 12.05 24.34
CA ASN A 37 -13.83 13.23 25.15
C ASN A 37 -15.14 13.81 25.73
N TYR A 38 -16.19 13.88 24.90
CA TYR A 38 -17.50 14.36 25.35
C TYR A 38 -18.11 13.45 26.43
N LEU A 39 -18.12 12.13 26.19
CA LEU A 39 -18.64 11.15 27.15
C LEU A 39 -17.77 11.09 28.41
N GLY A 40 -16.46 11.07 28.25
CA GLY A 40 -15.48 11.07 29.33
C GLY A 40 -15.60 12.27 30.23
N GLY A 41 -15.86 13.48 29.68
CA GLY A 41 -16.15 14.68 30.45
C GLY A 41 -17.38 14.52 31.35
N LYS A 42 -18.49 14.04 30.78
CA LYS A 42 -19.72 13.74 31.59
C LYS A 42 -19.50 12.72 32.69
N ILE A 43 -18.68 11.69 32.41
CA ILE A 43 -18.34 10.64 33.39
C ILE A 43 -17.45 11.24 34.48
N ALA A 44 -16.45 12.03 34.09
CA ALA A 44 -15.52 12.67 35.00
C ALA A 44 -16.24 13.62 35.99
N ASP A 45 -17.23 14.39 35.54
CA ASP A 45 -17.99 15.26 36.40
C ASP A 45 -18.85 14.53 37.44
N ARG A 46 -19.30 13.32 37.10
CA ARG A 46 -20.20 12.56 37.99
C ARG A 46 -19.44 11.59 38.92
N ARG A 47 -18.38 10.96 38.46
CA ARG A 47 -17.76 9.81 39.15
C ARG A 47 -16.25 9.71 38.93
N ALA A 48 -15.51 10.83 38.84
CA ALA A 48 -14.05 10.76 38.71
C ALA A 48 -13.44 10.04 39.91
N SER A 49 -12.77 8.94 39.66
CA SER A 49 -12.01 8.19 40.64
C SER A 49 -10.90 7.39 39.96
N ARG A 50 -9.87 7.00 40.71
CA ARG A 50 -8.80 6.14 40.21
C ARG A 50 -9.34 4.80 39.67
N ASN A 51 -10.38 4.26 40.31
CA ASN A 51 -11.03 3.01 39.86
C ASN A 51 -11.75 3.18 38.52
N VAL A 52 -12.41 4.33 38.31
CA VAL A 52 -13.03 4.67 37.02
C VAL A 52 -11.95 4.83 35.94
N LEU A 53 -10.83 5.47 36.25
CA LEU A 53 -9.71 5.59 35.31
C LEU A 53 -9.12 4.21 34.95
N ALA A 54 -8.87 3.33 35.96
CA ALA A 54 -8.40 1.98 35.73
C ALA A 54 -9.39 1.15 34.90
N LEU A 55 -10.72 1.31 35.13
CA LEU A 55 -11.74 0.67 34.31
C LEU A 55 -11.67 1.10 32.85
N PHE A 56 -11.52 2.40 32.57
CA PHE A 56 -11.46 2.88 31.20
C PHE A 56 -10.15 2.45 30.48
N PHE A 57 -9.03 2.33 31.18
CA PHE A 57 -7.84 1.71 30.63
C PHE A 57 -8.09 0.23 30.28
N THR A 58 -8.76 -0.51 31.14
CA THR A 58 -9.12 -1.92 30.88
C THR A 58 -10.11 -2.05 29.71
N LEU A 59 -11.15 -1.21 29.67
CA LEU A 59 -12.10 -1.19 28.55
C LEU A 59 -11.40 -0.81 27.22
N SER A 60 -10.45 0.13 27.26
CA SER A 60 -9.64 0.49 26.10
C SER A 60 -8.78 -0.68 25.61
N ALA A 61 -8.24 -1.46 26.52
CA ALA A 61 -7.49 -2.68 26.17
C ALA A 61 -8.39 -3.72 25.50
N VAL A 62 -9.58 -3.96 26.04
CA VAL A 62 -10.57 -4.87 25.43
C VAL A 62 -11.01 -4.33 24.07
N GLY A 63 -11.31 -3.03 23.97
CA GLY A 63 -11.64 -2.37 22.70
C GLY A 63 -10.52 -2.49 21.67
N SER A 64 -9.25 -2.32 22.07
CA SER A 64 -8.12 -2.52 21.17
C SER A 64 -7.99 -3.99 20.72
N ALA A 65 -8.09 -4.94 21.64
CA ALA A 65 -8.05 -6.36 21.30
C ALA A 65 -9.24 -6.81 20.41
N SER A 66 -10.43 -6.18 20.57
CA SER A 66 -11.60 -6.49 19.74
C SER A 66 -11.43 -6.14 18.27
N ILE A 67 -10.48 -5.24 17.92
CA ILE A 67 -10.12 -4.94 16.53
C ILE A 67 -9.75 -6.23 15.79
N LEU A 68 -8.96 -7.12 16.41
CA LEU A 68 -8.55 -8.39 15.80
C LEU A 68 -9.74 -9.31 15.49
N ALA A 69 -10.74 -9.32 16.37
CA ALA A 69 -11.97 -10.10 16.14
C ALA A 69 -12.87 -9.44 15.09
N SER A 70 -12.95 -8.10 15.08
CA SER A 70 -13.79 -7.36 14.14
C SER A 70 -13.35 -7.52 12.69
N ILE A 71 -12.06 -7.63 12.44
CA ILE A 71 -11.52 -7.80 11.07
C ILE A 71 -12.03 -9.08 10.42
N SER A 72 -12.23 -10.16 11.17
CA SER A 72 -12.78 -11.41 10.61
C SER A 72 -14.22 -11.26 10.09
N TRP A 73 -14.95 -10.23 10.51
CA TRP A 73 -16.31 -9.93 10.06
C TRP A 73 -16.38 -8.93 8.91
N VAL A 74 -15.25 -8.31 8.54
CA VAL A 74 -15.21 -7.29 7.46
C VAL A 74 -15.66 -7.88 6.13
N GLY A 75 -15.35 -9.15 5.83
CA GLY A 75 -15.83 -9.84 4.63
C GLY A 75 -17.37 -9.81 4.50
N ALA A 76 -18.11 -9.91 5.61
CA ALA A 76 -19.56 -9.79 5.58
C ALA A 76 -20.06 -8.37 5.24
N LEU A 77 -19.28 -7.34 5.56
CA LEU A 77 -19.62 -5.96 5.20
C LEU A 77 -19.34 -5.67 3.73
N GLN A 78 -18.37 -6.33 3.12
CA GLN A 78 -18.07 -6.21 1.69
C GLN A 78 -19.19 -6.76 0.79
N THR A 79 -20.02 -7.69 1.30
CA THR A 79 -21.16 -8.23 0.55
C THR A 79 -22.33 -7.24 0.40
N LEU A 80 -22.28 -6.07 1.05
CA LEU A 80 -23.39 -5.10 1.04
C LEU A 80 -23.49 -4.27 -0.26
N ASN A 81 -22.63 -4.51 -1.27
CA ASN A 81 -22.62 -3.81 -2.57
C ASN A 81 -22.75 -2.29 -2.44
N LEU A 82 -22.08 -1.68 -1.47
CA LEU A 82 -22.05 -0.23 -1.28
C LEU A 82 -21.03 0.41 -2.23
N PRO A 83 -21.25 1.68 -2.63
CA PRO A 83 -20.19 2.45 -3.26
C PRO A 83 -18.91 2.38 -2.42
N ILE A 84 -17.77 2.15 -3.04
CA ILE A 84 -16.50 1.85 -2.35
C ILE A 84 -16.19 2.83 -1.23
N ILE A 85 -16.36 4.15 -1.45
CA ILE A 85 -16.10 5.17 -0.43
C ILE A 85 -17.00 4.94 0.80
N ALA A 86 -18.29 4.70 0.59
CA ALA A 86 -19.22 4.42 1.68
C ALA A 86 -18.89 3.11 2.40
N GLY A 87 -18.51 2.07 1.64
CA GLY A 87 -18.07 0.78 2.17
C GLY A 87 -16.81 0.91 3.04
N VAL A 88 -15.80 1.65 2.56
CA VAL A 88 -14.57 1.91 3.32
C VAL A 88 -14.86 2.66 4.61
N VAL A 89 -15.63 3.76 4.56
CA VAL A 89 -16.04 4.51 5.77
C VAL A 89 -16.81 3.63 6.76
N LEU A 90 -17.75 2.81 6.27
CA LEU A 90 -18.53 1.89 7.10
C LEU A 90 -17.64 0.86 7.81
N ILE A 91 -16.73 0.25 7.07
CA ILE A 91 -15.78 -0.75 7.61
C ILE A 91 -14.91 -0.12 8.71
N PHE A 92 -14.29 1.04 8.45
CA PHE A 92 -13.49 1.72 9.46
C PHE A 92 -14.32 2.13 10.67
N THR A 93 -15.56 2.60 10.46
CA THR A 93 -16.49 2.95 11.55
C THR A 93 -16.79 1.72 12.40
N ALA A 94 -17.12 0.59 11.79
CA ALA A 94 -17.46 -0.63 12.51
C ALA A 94 -16.30 -1.18 13.35
N VAL A 95 -15.06 -1.06 12.84
CA VAL A 95 -13.87 -1.63 13.50
C VAL A 95 -13.26 -0.66 14.52
N PHE A 96 -13.13 0.62 14.20
CA PHE A 96 -12.28 1.55 14.94
C PHE A 96 -13.02 2.61 15.76
N LEU A 97 -14.29 2.94 15.46
CA LEU A 97 -15.02 4.00 16.17
C LEU A 97 -15.15 3.70 17.67
N LEU A 98 -15.58 2.48 18.03
CA LEU A 98 -15.78 2.10 19.43
C LEU A 98 -14.44 2.09 20.22
N PRO A 99 -13.38 1.43 19.78
CA PRO A 99 -12.07 1.52 20.42
C PRO A 99 -11.56 2.94 20.61
N ALA A 100 -11.65 3.78 19.57
CA ALA A 100 -11.23 5.17 19.63
C ALA A 100 -12.08 5.99 20.63
N THR A 101 -13.39 5.73 20.68
CA THR A 101 -14.29 6.37 21.65
C THR A 101 -13.91 6.03 23.08
N ILE A 102 -13.64 4.77 23.38
CA ILE A 102 -13.25 4.36 24.74
C ILE A 102 -11.91 4.99 25.12
N LEU A 103 -10.92 4.99 24.22
CA LEU A 103 -9.62 5.65 24.45
C LEU A 103 -9.78 7.16 24.71
N GLY A 104 -10.65 7.82 23.96
CA GLY A 104 -10.92 9.26 24.12
C GLY A 104 -11.47 9.64 25.51
N THR A 105 -12.14 8.73 26.23
CA THR A 105 -12.69 9.03 27.56
C THR A 105 -11.62 9.23 28.63
N ILE A 106 -10.40 8.73 28.42
CA ILE A 106 -9.32 8.74 29.41
C ILE A 106 -8.88 10.19 29.74
N SER A 107 -8.66 11.01 28.72
CA SER A 107 -8.10 12.34 28.88
C SER A 107 -8.91 13.25 29.83
N PRO A 108 -10.24 13.44 29.68
CA PRO A 108 -11.04 14.23 30.60
C PRO A 108 -11.04 13.69 32.05
N ILE A 109 -11.00 12.36 32.21
CA ILE A 109 -10.95 11.74 33.53
C ILE A 109 -9.62 12.07 34.22
N VAL A 110 -8.49 11.99 33.48
CA VAL A 110 -7.16 12.36 33.99
C VAL A 110 -7.13 13.82 34.38
N VAL A 111 -7.62 14.72 33.52
CA VAL A 111 -7.72 16.17 33.85
C VAL A 111 -8.46 16.38 35.15
N LYS A 112 -9.64 15.78 35.30
CA LYS A 112 -10.47 15.92 36.50
C LYS A 112 -9.81 15.40 37.78
N LEU A 113 -9.08 14.30 37.68
CA LEU A 113 -8.38 13.70 38.83
C LEU A 113 -7.13 14.49 39.24
N THR A 114 -6.53 15.22 38.31
CA THR A 114 -5.29 15.99 38.56
C THR A 114 -5.63 17.42 39.01
N LEU A 115 -6.78 17.92 38.61
CA LEU A 115 -7.21 19.31 38.94
C LEU A 115 -7.64 19.39 40.40
N SER A 116 -6.79 19.95 41.26
CA SER A 116 -7.08 20.18 42.68
C SER A 116 -7.48 21.63 42.98
N ASP A 117 -7.06 22.58 42.16
CA ASP A 117 -7.32 24.03 42.31
C ASP A 117 -7.69 24.63 40.94
N LEU A 118 -8.83 25.31 40.88
CA LEU A 118 -9.31 25.98 39.67
C LEU A 118 -8.39 27.10 39.19
N SER A 119 -7.58 27.70 40.07
CA SER A 119 -6.61 28.73 39.69
C SER A 119 -5.46 28.18 38.82
N GLN A 120 -5.20 26.84 38.86
CA GLN A 120 -4.14 26.16 38.11
C GLN A 120 -4.68 25.40 36.87
N THR A 121 -5.95 25.62 36.49
CA THR A 121 -6.59 24.87 35.40
C THR A 121 -5.79 24.94 34.10
N GLY A 122 -5.32 26.15 33.74
CA GLY A 122 -4.54 26.34 32.50
C GLY A 122 -3.24 25.56 32.47
N ASP A 123 -2.49 25.60 33.57
CA ASP A 123 -1.19 24.89 33.69
C ASP A 123 -1.36 23.35 33.65
N ILE A 124 -2.32 22.82 34.41
CA ILE A 124 -2.59 21.37 34.47
C ILE A 124 -3.09 20.87 33.12
N VAL A 125 -4.06 21.54 32.52
CA VAL A 125 -4.59 21.16 31.20
C VAL A 125 -3.49 21.24 30.15
N GLY A 126 -2.70 22.32 30.14
CA GLY A 126 -1.57 22.48 29.23
C GLY A 126 -0.55 21.36 29.34
N LYS A 127 -0.15 20.96 30.54
CA LYS A 127 0.78 19.85 30.78
C LYS A 127 0.23 18.51 30.31
N ILE A 128 -1.04 18.22 30.55
CA ILE A 128 -1.68 16.96 30.10
C ILE A 128 -1.75 16.90 28.58
N TYR A 129 -2.15 18.00 27.91
CA TYR A 129 -2.18 18.06 26.46
C TYR A 129 -0.77 17.96 25.84
N ALA A 130 0.22 18.63 26.43
CA ALA A 130 1.60 18.54 25.98
C ALA A 130 2.16 17.12 26.13
N ALA A 131 1.91 16.46 27.25
CA ALA A 131 2.31 15.07 27.47
C ALA A 131 1.61 14.10 26.47
N GLY A 132 0.31 14.34 26.21
CA GLY A 132 -0.44 13.58 25.20
C GLY A 132 0.11 13.78 23.79
N ALA A 133 0.46 15.00 23.40
CA ALA A 133 1.07 15.30 22.10
C ALA A 133 2.43 14.66 21.96
N LEU A 134 3.31 14.76 22.97
CA LEU A 134 4.63 14.10 22.98
C LEU A 134 4.50 12.57 22.89
N GLY A 135 3.56 11.98 23.64
CA GLY A 135 3.28 10.56 23.56
C GLY A 135 2.76 10.14 22.18
N SER A 136 1.95 10.97 21.54
CA SER A 136 1.46 10.75 20.18
C SER A 136 2.60 10.79 19.15
N ILE A 137 3.48 11.79 19.23
CA ILE A 137 4.66 11.93 18.36
C ILE A 137 5.58 10.71 18.53
N ALA A 138 5.92 10.37 19.77
CA ALA A 138 6.77 9.21 20.06
C ALA A 138 6.15 7.90 19.55
N GLY A 139 4.82 7.72 19.77
CA GLY A 139 4.09 6.56 19.27
C GLY A 139 4.05 6.50 17.75
N THR A 140 3.90 7.64 17.07
CA THR A 140 3.90 7.70 15.60
C THR A 140 5.25 7.28 15.03
N PHE A 141 6.34 7.88 15.50
CA PHE A 141 7.67 7.54 14.99
C PHE A 141 8.09 6.11 15.33
N ALA A 142 7.84 5.68 16.58
CA ALA A 142 8.13 4.30 16.96
C ALA A 142 7.36 3.29 16.08
N THR A 143 6.07 3.53 15.85
CA THR A 143 5.23 2.62 15.05
C THR A 143 5.66 2.60 13.59
N GLY A 144 5.83 3.78 12.98
CA GLY A 144 6.13 3.87 11.55
C GLY A 144 7.54 3.41 11.18
N PHE A 145 8.53 3.65 12.05
CA PHE A 145 9.92 3.33 11.70
C PHE A 145 10.41 1.97 12.20
N PHE A 146 9.83 1.45 13.29
CA PHE A 146 10.38 0.27 13.95
C PHE A 146 9.35 -0.83 14.22
N LEU A 147 8.18 -0.47 14.77
CA LEU A 147 7.31 -1.50 15.34
C LEU A 147 6.63 -2.34 14.26
N ILE A 148 6.12 -1.73 13.18
CA ILE A 148 5.40 -2.45 12.12
C ILE A 148 6.33 -3.46 11.43
N SER A 149 7.55 -3.05 11.07
CA SER A 149 8.51 -3.93 10.39
C SER A 149 9.08 -5.03 11.28
N THR A 150 9.00 -4.87 12.62
CA THR A 150 9.60 -5.83 13.57
C THR A 150 8.60 -6.83 14.11
N PHE A 151 7.39 -6.39 14.45
CA PHE A 151 6.43 -7.22 15.21
C PHE A 151 5.18 -7.62 14.41
N GLY A 152 4.92 -6.99 13.28
CA GLY A 152 3.66 -7.17 12.56
C GLY A 152 2.45 -6.53 13.25
N THR A 153 1.37 -6.33 12.48
CA THR A 153 0.22 -5.53 12.92
C THR A 153 -0.59 -6.19 14.04
N ARG A 154 -0.80 -7.52 13.98
CA ARG A 154 -1.60 -8.24 14.99
C ARG A 154 -0.96 -8.26 16.36
N GLN A 155 0.37 -8.50 16.40
CA GLN A 155 1.14 -8.49 17.65
C GLN A 155 1.17 -7.10 18.27
N LEU A 156 1.24 -6.05 17.45
CA LEU A 156 1.22 -4.66 17.92
C LEU A 156 -0.12 -4.28 18.55
N VAL A 157 -1.26 -4.64 17.93
CA VAL A 157 -2.58 -4.41 18.55
C VAL A 157 -2.69 -5.11 19.89
N TRP A 158 -2.21 -6.36 19.96
CA TRP A 158 -2.20 -7.14 21.20
C TRP A 158 -1.27 -6.53 22.25
N GLY A 159 -0.08 -6.05 21.85
CA GLY A 159 0.85 -5.34 22.70
C GLY A 159 0.30 -4.04 23.28
N VAL A 160 -0.43 -3.25 22.46
CA VAL A 160 -1.14 -2.05 22.94
C VAL A 160 -2.21 -2.42 23.96
N ALA A 161 -2.98 -3.48 23.73
CA ALA A 161 -3.95 -3.96 24.72
C ALA A 161 -3.26 -4.33 26.05
N GLY A 162 -2.13 -5.06 26.00
CA GLY A 162 -1.33 -5.41 27.16
C GLY A 162 -0.79 -4.19 27.92
N ALA A 163 -0.28 -3.19 27.20
CA ALA A 163 0.19 -1.94 27.79
C ALA A 163 -0.93 -1.17 28.50
N LEU A 164 -2.11 -1.09 27.89
CA LEU A 164 -3.28 -0.45 28.50
C LEU A 164 -3.74 -1.18 29.76
N LEU A 165 -3.77 -2.52 29.76
CA LEU A 165 -4.09 -3.33 30.93
C LEU A 165 -3.06 -3.12 32.06
N LEU A 166 -1.78 -3.07 31.71
CA LEU A 166 -0.71 -2.81 32.68
C LEU A 166 -0.86 -1.43 33.34
N ILE A 167 -1.16 -0.40 32.56
CA ILE A 167 -1.42 0.95 33.09
C ILE A 167 -2.65 0.92 34.03
N GLY A 168 -3.75 0.27 33.62
CA GLY A 168 -4.93 0.09 34.45
C GLY A 168 -4.63 -0.61 35.78
N LEU A 169 -3.81 -1.66 35.75
CA LEU A 169 -3.33 -2.35 36.94
C LEU A 169 -2.49 -1.45 37.85
N ILE A 170 -1.51 -0.73 37.31
CA ILE A 170 -0.65 0.19 38.07
C ILE A 170 -1.50 1.26 38.79
N ILE A 171 -2.48 1.84 38.10
CA ILE A 171 -3.39 2.83 38.69
C ILE A 171 -4.19 2.18 39.85
N SER A 172 -4.68 0.97 39.64
CA SER A 172 -5.43 0.23 40.67
C SER A 172 -4.59 -0.13 41.89
N LEU A 173 -3.33 -0.49 41.70
CA LEU A 173 -2.40 -0.81 42.81
C LEU A 173 -2.11 0.40 43.72
N SER A 174 -2.24 1.61 43.21
CA SER A 174 -2.12 2.84 44.03
C SER A 174 -3.32 3.06 44.97
N GLY A 175 -4.40 2.27 44.83
CA GLY A 175 -5.54 2.24 45.71
C GLY A 175 -5.42 1.21 46.83
N ARG A 176 -6.27 1.34 47.90
CA ARG A 176 -6.32 0.39 49.03
C ARG A 176 -7.49 -0.59 48.98
N GLY A 177 -8.28 -0.59 47.88
CA GLY A 177 -9.48 -1.40 47.73
C GLY A 177 -9.21 -2.85 47.26
N ARG A 178 -10.29 -3.66 47.27
CA ARG A 178 -10.25 -5.05 46.74
C ARG A 178 -10.10 -5.07 45.21
N GLU A 179 -10.37 -3.98 44.51
CA GLU A 179 -10.33 -3.84 43.05
C GLU A 179 -8.95 -4.19 42.47
N ARG A 180 -7.85 -3.93 43.21
CA ARG A 180 -6.50 -4.32 42.77
C ARG A 180 -6.35 -5.81 42.47
N TYR A 181 -7.07 -6.67 43.17
CA TYR A 181 -7.06 -8.13 42.91
C TYR A 181 -7.83 -8.48 41.64
N VAL A 182 -8.90 -7.72 41.34
CA VAL A 182 -9.68 -7.90 40.11
C VAL A 182 -8.81 -7.52 38.90
N TYR A 183 -8.18 -6.34 38.89
CA TYR A 183 -7.30 -5.93 37.81
C TYR A 183 -6.05 -6.80 37.68
N GLY A 184 -5.51 -7.29 38.82
CA GLY A 184 -4.43 -8.28 38.83
C GLY A 184 -4.86 -9.59 38.18
N GLY A 185 -6.06 -10.09 38.53
CA GLY A 185 -6.65 -11.28 37.91
C GLY A 185 -6.90 -11.13 36.40
N ILE A 186 -7.41 -9.97 35.98
CA ILE A 186 -7.60 -9.65 34.54
C ILE A 186 -6.25 -9.65 33.81
N PHE A 187 -5.21 -9.03 34.39
CA PHE A 187 -3.89 -9.00 33.77
C PHE A 187 -3.25 -10.40 33.68
N ILE A 188 -3.38 -11.23 34.73
CA ILE A 188 -2.91 -12.61 34.68
C ILE A 188 -3.69 -13.43 33.65
N ALA A 189 -5.00 -13.26 33.56
CA ALA A 189 -5.82 -13.90 32.52
C ALA A 189 -5.39 -13.47 31.11
N PHE A 190 -5.06 -12.19 30.92
CA PHE A 190 -4.51 -11.70 29.65
C PHE A 190 -3.16 -12.34 29.32
N LEU A 191 -2.25 -12.48 30.29
CA LEU A 191 -0.97 -13.15 30.07
C LEU A 191 -1.17 -14.64 29.72
N ALA A 192 -2.07 -15.33 30.40
CA ALA A 192 -2.41 -16.71 30.07
C ALA A 192 -3.02 -16.84 28.65
N LEU A 193 -3.93 -15.93 28.30
CA LEU A 193 -4.50 -15.87 26.97
C LEU A 193 -3.45 -15.53 25.90
N SER A 194 -2.48 -14.65 26.23
CA SER A 194 -1.37 -14.32 25.35
C SER A 194 -0.50 -15.55 25.05
N ALA A 195 -0.21 -16.36 26.08
CA ALA A 195 0.53 -17.59 25.88
C ALA A 195 -0.22 -18.58 24.98
N VAL A 196 -1.53 -18.74 25.17
CA VAL A 196 -2.39 -19.57 24.29
C VAL A 196 -2.41 -19.00 22.88
N ALA A 197 -2.63 -17.69 22.73
CA ALA A 197 -2.71 -17.04 21.43
C ALA A 197 -1.38 -17.18 20.64
N TRP A 198 -0.25 -17.11 21.35
CA TRP A 198 1.06 -17.38 20.77
C TRP A 198 1.21 -18.82 20.31
N GLN A 199 0.90 -19.80 21.18
CA GLN A 199 0.98 -21.23 20.87
C GLN A 199 0.08 -21.65 19.72
N GLN A 200 -1.12 -21.05 19.65
CA GLN A 200 -2.10 -21.34 18.58
C GLN A 200 -1.87 -20.54 17.30
N GLY A 201 -0.87 -19.66 17.27
CA GLY A 201 -0.58 -18.82 16.11
C GLY A 201 -1.64 -17.74 15.80
N TRP A 202 -2.56 -17.41 16.75
CA TRP A 202 -3.60 -16.40 16.52
C TRP A 202 -3.05 -15.00 16.25
N LEU A 203 -1.84 -14.75 16.75
CA LEU A 203 -1.12 -13.48 16.56
C LEU A 203 -0.22 -13.48 15.33
N ASN A 204 -0.13 -14.60 14.60
CA ASN A 204 0.63 -14.64 13.36
C ASN A 204 -0.07 -13.80 12.28
N SER A 205 0.74 -13.16 11.48
CA SER A 205 0.26 -12.44 10.30
C SER A 205 -0.37 -13.40 9.29
N GLN A 206 -1.33 -12.91 8.51
CA GLN A 206 -1.82 -13.59 7.31
C GLN A 206 -0.86 -13.39 6.12
N CYS A 207 0.09 -12.48 6.26
CA CYS A 207 1.12 -12.21 5.29
C CYS A 207 2.31 -13.14 5.54
N LEU A 208 2.98 -13.57 4.49
CA LEU A 208 4.29 -14.20 4.59
C LEU A 208 5.27 -13.24 5.28
N ARG A 209 5.18 -11.95 4.92
CA ARG A 209 5.98 -10.86 5.49
C ARG A 209 5.16 -9.57 5.52
N GLU A 210 5.17 -8.86 6.65
CA GLU A 210 4.68 -7.49 6.76
C GLU A 210 5.89 -6.55 6.73
N THR A 211 5.93 -5.64 5.75
CA THR A 211 6.98 -4.64 5.62
C THR A 211 6.43 -3.24 5.91
N ASN A 212 7.26 -2.22 5.76
CA ASN A 212 6.77 -0.83 5.83
C ASN A 212 5.89 -0.46 4.62
N TYR A 213 5.97 -1.24 3.54
CA TYR A 213 5.24 -0.99 2.29
C TYR A 213 4.05 -1.92 2.11
N PHE A 214 4.25 -3.26 2.20
CA PHE A 214 3.25 -4.25 1.81
C PHE A 214 3.03 -5.36 2.84
N CYS A 215 1.85 -5.97 2.77
CA CYS A 215 1.57 -7.31 3.23
C CYS A 215 1.88 -8.26 2.06
N ILE A 216 3.02 -8.92 2.11
CA ILE A 216 3.50 -9.83 1.07
C ILE A 216 2.91 -11.21 1.32
N LYS A 217 2.29 -11.79 0.30
CA LYS A 217 1.77 -13.15 0.30
C LYS A 217 2.28 -13.88 -0.94
N VAL A 218 2.70 -15.11 -0.77
CA VAL A 218 2.99 -16.03 -1.86
C VAL A 218 2.12 -17.25 -1.67
N ARG A 219 1.42 -17.64 -2.69
CA ARG A 219 0.65 -18.88 -2.71
C ARG A 219 1.02 -19.71 -3.94
N ILE A 220 0.84 -21.01 -3.81
CA ILE A 220 0.97 -21.96 -4.92
C ILE A 220 -0.34 -21.90 -5.69
N ASP A 221 -0.28 -21.98 -7.00
CA ASP A 221 -1.47 -22.11 -7.83
C ASP A 221 -2.14 -23.47 -7.61
N ASP A 222 -3.47 -23.50 -7.66
CA ASP A 222 -4.23 -24.71 -7.34
C ASP A 222 -4.11 -25.79 -8.46
N GLU A 223 -3.77 -25.38 -9.69
CA GLU A 223 -3.69 -26.25 -10.86
C GLU A 223 -2.24 -26.57 -11.25
N ASN A 224 -1.27 -25.76 -10.84
CA ASN A 224 0.14 -25.93 -11.17
C ASN A 224 1.03 -25.70 -9.94
N GLU A 225 1.60 -26.77 -9.40
CA GLU A 225 2.48 -26.72 -8.21
C GLU A 225 3.78 -25.93 -8.42
N ASP A 226 4.21 -25.70 -9.65
CA ASP A 226 5.40 -24.92 -9.97
C ASP A 226 5.09 -23.44 -10.11
N LEU A 227 3.82 -23.04 -10.21
CA LEU A 227 3.40 -21.66 -10.35
C LEU A 227 3.23 -20.98 -8.99
N ARG A 228 3.91 -19.87 -8.81
CA ARG A 228 3.80 -19.00 -7.61
C ARG A 228 3.02 -17.74 -7.95
N ILE A 229 2.13 -17.34 -7.03
CA ILE A 229 1.32 -16.15 -7.17
C ILE A 229 1.74 -15.18 -6.07
N LEU A 230 2.38 -14.08 -6.47
CA LEU A 230 2.73 -12.98 -5.57
C LEU A 230 1.54 -12.03 -5.44
N THR A 231 1.12 -11.80 -4.19
CA THR A 231 0.10 -10.80 -3.86
C THR A 231 0.69 -9.79 -2.88
N LEU A 232 0.64 -8.51 -3.24
CA LEU A 232 0.99 -7.40 -2.37
C LEU A 232 -0.31 -6.72 -1.93
N ASP A 233 -0.53 -6.69 -0.62
CA ASP A 233 -1.79 -6.30 0.00
C ASP A 233 -2.97 -7.13 -0.55
N ARG A 234 -3.71 -6.64 -1.53
CA ARG A 234 -4.85 -7.34 -2.16
C ARG A 234 -4.68 -7.63 -3.65
N LEU A 235 -3.73 -6.96 -4.31
CA LEU A 235 -3.50 -7.12 -5.74
C LEU A 235 -2.51 -8.26 -6.02
N VAL A 236 -2.83 -9.11 -7.00
CA VAL A 236 -1.86 -10.03 -7.59
C VAL A 236 -0.90 -9.22 -8.46
N HIS A 237 0.39 -9.29 -8.13
CA HIS A 237 1.44 -8.55 -8.83
C HIS A 237 2.18 -9.41 -9.84
N SER A 238 2.34 -10.72 -9.58
CA SER A 238 3.07 -11.59 -10.48
C SER A 238 2.58 -13.04 -10.40
N TYR A 239 2.70 -13.72 -11.53
CA TYR A 239 2.63 -15.17 -11.66
C TYR A 239 4.00 -15.66 -12.10
N VAL A 240 4.68 -16.42 -11.28
CA VAL A 240 6.06 -16.87 -11.52
C VAL A 240 6.08 -18.37 -11.67
N ASP A 241 6.51 -18.86 -12.83
CA ASP A 241 6.78 -20.27 -13.06
C ASP A 241 8.23 -20.58 -12.60
N LEU A 242 8.38 -21.48 -11.62
CA LEU A 242 9.67 -21.80 -11.03
C LEU A 242 10.56 -22.64 -11.96
N THR A 243 9.95 -23.29 -12.95
CA THR A 243 10.63 -24.22 -13.86
C THR A 243 10.89 -23.64 -15.23
N ASP A 244 10.08 -22.65 -15.64
CA ASP A 244 10.20 -22.00 -16.94
C ASP A 244 10.01 -20.47 -16.81
N PRO A 245 11.09 -19.70 -16.67
CA PRO A 245 11.02 -18.25 -16.61
C PRO A 245 10.44 -17.58 -17.87
N THR A 246 10.34 -18.31 -18.99
CA THR A 246 9.77 -17.80 -20.24
C THR A 246 8.24 -17.95 -20.30
N ASN A 247 7.64 -18.71 -19.37
CA ASN A 247 6.21 -18.94 -19.29
C ASN A 247 5.49 -17.74 -18.62
N LEU A 248 5.39 -16.64 -19.34
CA LEU A 248 4.72 -15.42 -18.87
C LEU A 248 3.21 -15.62 -18.83
N ARG A 249 2.59 -15.43 -17.66
CA ARG A 249 1.14 -15.64 -17.43
C ARG A 249 0.34 -14.35 -17.43
N TYR A 250 0.97 -13.23 -17.10
CA TYR A 250 0.28 -11.95 -17.11
C TYR A 250 0.22 -11.37 -18.53
N GLY A 251 -0.97 -10.94 -18.95
CA GLY A 251 -1.18 -10.44 -20.31
C GLY A 251 -0.33 -9.22 -20.67
N TYR A 252 -0.02 -8.35 -19.69
CA TYR A 252 0.85 -7.20 -19.96
C TYR A 252 2.32 -7.63 -20.16
N GLU A 253 2.79 -8.66 -19.42
CA GLU A 253 4.14 -9.20 -19.60
C GLU A 253 4.28 -9.90 -20.95
N GLN A 254 3.21 -10.54 -21.44
CA GLN A 254 3.19 -11.11 -22.79
C GLN A 254 3.32 -10.03 -23.86
N ILE A 255 2.63 -8.88 -23.69
CA ILE A 255 2.80 -7.73 -24.57
C ILE A 255 4.22 -7.17 -24.49
N TYR A 256 4.83 -7.14 -23.30
CA TYR A 256 6.23 -6.75 -23.15
C TYR A 256 7.18 -7.66 -23.89
N ALA A 257 6.97 -8.97 -23.82
CA ALA A 257 7.76 -9.97 -24.56
C ALA A 257 7.62 -9.77 -26.07
N ASP A 258 6.38 -9.62 -26.57
CA ASP A 258 6.13 -9.37 -28.00
C ASP A 258 6.86 -8.10 -28.49
N VAL A 259 6.88 -7.03 -27.67
CA VAL A 259 7.62 -5.79 -27.99
C VAL A 259 9.12 -6.05 -28.01
N LEU A 260 9.63 -6.77 -27.00
CA LEU A 260 11.05 -7.10 -26.89
C LEU A 260 11.51 -7.92 -28.10
N ASP A 261 10.82 -9.01 -28.41
CA ASP A 261 11.14 -9.92 -29.53
C ASP A 261 11.09 -9.24 -30.90
N THR A 262 10.19 -8.25 -31.02
CA THR A 262 10.05 -7.50 -32.29
C THR A 262 11.17 -6.46 -32.48
N LEU A 263 11.61 -5.80 -31.41
CA LEU A 263 12.51 -4.67 -31.48
C LEU A 263 13.99 -5.02 -31.21
N PHE A 264 14.21 -6.11 -30.50
CA PHE A 264 15.56 -6.58 -30.15
C PHE A 264 15.74 -8.02 -30.67
N PRO A 265 16.72 -8.24 -31.55
CA PRO A 265 17.01 -9.60 -32.04
C PRO A 265 17.33 -10.56 -30.89
N ASP A 266 16.87 -11.82 -31.01
CA ASP A 266 17.14 -12.87 -30.04
C ASP A 266 18.64 -12.99 -29.71
N ASN A 267 18.93 -13.22 -28.44
CA ASN A 267 20.31 -13.38 -27.91
C ASN A 267 21.21 -12.14 -28.04
N VAL A 268 20.67 -10.97 -28.39
CA VAL A 268 21.43 -9.71 -28.32
C VAL A 268 21.27 -9.13 -26.93
N PRO A 269 22.37 -8.88 -26.19
CA PRO A 269 22.30 -8.27 -24.87
C PRO A 269 21.60 -6.91 -24.89
N VAL A 270 20.74 -6.67 -23.90
CA VAL A 270 19.96 -5.45 -23.74
C VAL A 270 20.35 -4.77 -22.42
N SER A 271 20.46 -3.45 -22.41
CA SER A 271 20.59 -2.66 -21.19
C SER A 271 19.19 -2.25 -20.72
N ALA A 272 18.70 -2.82 -19.62
CA ALA A 272 17.33 -2.63 -19.16
C ALA A 272 17.29 -2.12 -17.71
N LEU A 273 16.40 -1.15 -17.45
CA LEU A 273 16.08 -0.63 -16.13
C LEU A 273 14.61 -0.88 -15.80
N PHE A 274 14.33 -1.49 -14.66
CA PHE A 274 12.98 -1.72 -14.17
C PHE A 274 12.67 -0.83 -12.97
N ILE A 275 11.54 -0.15 -13.01
CA ILE A 275 10.95 0.61 -11.92
C ILE A 275 9.82 -0.24 -11.34
N GLY A 276 10.11 -0.92 -10.23
CA GLY A 276 9.30 -1.97 -9.65
C GLY A 276 9.87 -3.36 -9.97
N GLY A 277 10.02 -4.19 -8.94
CA GLY A 277 10.54 -5.56 -9.08
C GLY A 277 9.43 -6.61 -9.14
N GLY A 278 8.40 -6.45 -8.32
CA GLY A 278 7.35 -7.43 -8.19
C GLY A 278 7.89 -8.84 -7.99
N GLY A 279 7.45 -9.80 -8.82
CA GLY A 279 7.98 -11.17 -8.83
C GLY A 279 9.31 -11.35 -9.56
N TYR A 280 9.90 -10.28 -10.09
CA TYR A 280 11.06 -10.33 -10.98
C TYR A 280 10.84 -11.16 -12.26
N THR A 281 9.59 -11.38 -12.63
CA THR A 281 9.21 -12.25 -13.75
C THR A 281 9.83 -11.77 -15.06
N PHE A 282 9.53 -10.53 -15.44
CA PHE A 282 10.02 -10.00 -16.72
C PHE A 282 11.52 -9.66 -16.72
N PRO A 283 12.13 -9.13 -15.65
CA PRO A 283 13.60 -9.06 -15.55
C PRO A 283 14.30 -10.40 -15.75
N HIS A 284 13.79 -11.49 -15.13
CA HIS A 284 14.34 -12.83 -15.27
C HIS A 284 14.10 -13.42 -16.67
N TYR A 285 12.94 -13.13 -17.28
CA TYR A 285 12.67 -13.45 -18.68
C TYR A 285 13.76 -12.87 -19.60
N ILE A 286 14.08 -11.57 -19.47
CA ILE A 286 15.14 -10.94 -20.28
C ILE A 286 16.50 -11.58 -20.02
N GLU A 287 16.85 -11.90 -18.78
CA GLU A 287 18.11 -12.56 -18.45
C GLU A 287 18.27 -13.89 -19.20
N VAL A 288 17.18 -14.64 -19.37
CA VAL A 288 17.17 -15.95 -20.05
C VAL A 288 17.16 -15.81 -21.58
N VAL A 289 16.32 -14.93 -22.13
CA VAL A 289 16.13 -14.79 -23.58
C VAL A 289 17.25 -13.95 -24.22
N HIS A 290 17.79 -12.99 -23.49
CA HIS A 290 18.88 -12.10 -23.92
C HIS A 290 20.11 -12.24 -23.00
N PRO A 291 20.81 -13.38 -23.04
CA PRO A 291 21.93 -13.65 -22.15
C PRO A 291 23.05 -12.62 -22.30
N GLY A 292 23.60 -12.19 -21.16
CA GLY A 292 24.61 -11.14 -21.11
C GLY A 292 24.04 -9.70 -21.02
N SER A 293 22.71 -9.55 -20.91
CA SER A 293 22.05 -8.28 -20.67
C SER A 293 22.47 -7.66 -19.34
N GLN A 294 22.47 -6.34 -19.29
CA GLN A 294 22.62 -5.56 -18.05
C GLN A 294 21.24 -5.17 -17.56
N ILE A 295 20.81 -5.79 -16.48
CA ILE A 295 19.45 -5.63 -15.95
C ILE A 295 19.53 -5.04 -14.54
N GLU A 296 18.93 -3.89 -14.37
CA GLU A 296 18.83 -3.19 -13.09
C GLU A 296 17.37 -3.07 -12.69
N VAL A 297 17.08 -3.36 -11.42
CA VAL A 297 15.72 -3.31 -10.85
C VAL A 297 15.73 -2.39 -9.65
N ILE A 298 14.86 -1.40 -9.64
CA ILE A 298 14.63 -0.50 -8.51
C ILE A 298 13.33 -0.92 -7.84
N GLU A 299 13.44 -1.54 -6.67
CA GLU A 299 12.29 -1.97 -5.87
C GLU A 299 12.30 -1.26 -4.53
N ILE A 300 11.20 -0.55 -4.22
CA ILE A 300 11.13 0.24 -3.00
C ILE A 300 11.09 -0.62 -1.73
N ASP A 301 10.56 -1.84 -1.83
CA ASP A 301 10.39 -2.74 -0.70
C ASP A 301 11.46 -3.85 -0.68
N PRO A 302 12.46 -3.78 0.22
CA PRO A 302 13.44 -4.87 0.37
C PRO A 302 12.81 -6.24 0.64
N GLY A 303 11.59 -6.25 1.23
CA GLY A 303 10.86 -7.49 1.50
C GLY A 303 10.36 -8.16 0.22
N VAL A 304 9.99 -7.40 -0.81
CA VAL A 304 9.61 -7.92 -2.14
C VAL A 304 10.83 -8.55 -2.79
N THR A 305 11.95 -7.82 -2.87
CA THR A 305 13.22 -8.34 -3.41
C THR A 305 13.64 -9.63 -2.71
N HIS A 306 13.60 -9.66 -1.39
CA HIS A 306 13.97 -10.84 -0.60
C HIS A 306 13.01 -12.02 -0.87
N THR A 307 11.72 -11.75 -1.04
CA THR A 307 10.72 -12.77 -1.37
C THR A 307 10.95 -13.37 -2.76
N ALA A 308 11.42 -12.56 -3.72
CA ALA A 308 11.77 -13.04 -5.05
C ALA A 308 12.87 -14.12 -4.99
N TYR A 309 13.92 -13.91 -4.22
CA TYR A 309 14.98 -14.90 -4.00
C TYR A 309 14.52 -16.14 -3.22
N GLU A 310 13.72 -15.97 -2.17
CA GLU A 310 13.36 -17.07 -1.28
C GLU A 310 12.21 -17.94 -1.78
N GLN A 311 11.24 -17.34 -2.48
CA GLN A 311 9.95 -17.96 -2.76
C GLN A 311 9.56 -17.98 -4.23
N LEU A 312 10.17 -17.12 -5.06
CA LEU A 312 9.77 -16.94 -6.45
C LEU A 312 10.85 -17.39 -7.46
N GLY A 313 11.83 -18.15 -7.00
CA GLY A 313 12.78 -18.82 -7.87
C GLY A 313 13.84 -17.93 -8.52
N LEU A 314 13.98 -16.66 -8.09
CA LEU A 314 15.07 -15.82 -8.57
C LEU A 314 16.41 -16.41 -8.11
N PRO A 315 17.33 -16.76 -9.05
CA PRO A 315 18.58 -17.41 -8.70
C PRO A 315 19.49 -16.50 -7.86
N ALA A 316 20.23 -17.09 -6.92
CA ALA A 316 21.17 -16.33 -6.10
C ALA A 316 22.37 -15.78 -6.88
N ASP A 317 22.66 -16.37 -8.03
CA ASP A 317 23.73 -16.01 -8.98
C ASP A 317 23.21 -15.25 -10.20
N THR A 318 21.98 -14.73 -10.15
CA THR A 318 21.41 -13.89 -11.22
C THR A 318 22.31 -12.69 -11.51
N ALA A 319 22.37 -12.29 -12.77
CA ALA A 319 23.05 -11.08 -13.20
C ALA A 319 22.21 -9.79 -12.93
N ILE A 320 20.97 -9.92 -12.46
CA ILE A 320 20.10 -8.80 -12.14
C ILE A 320 20.62 -8.05 -10.91
N THR A 321 20.87 -6.75 -11.08
CA THR A 321 21.26 -5.88 -9.96
C THR A 321 20.03 -5.20 -9.37
N SER A 322 19.77 -5.42 -8.08
CA SER A 322 18.61 -4.85 -7.38
C SER A 322 19.02 -3.69 -6.47
N TYR A 323 18.28 -2.57 -6.54
CA TYR A 323 18.41 -1.42 -5.67
C TYR A 323 17.12 -1.24 -4.87
N ASN A 324 17.23 -1.21 -3.52
CA ASN A 324 16.07 -1.00 -2.67
C ASN A 324 15.96 0.46 -2.26
N GLU A 325 15.42 1.27 -3.16
CA GLU A 325 15.20 2.70 -2.94
C GLU A 325 14.05 3.24 -3.80
N ASP A 326 13.69 4.52 -3.59
CA ASP A 326 12.70 5.22 -4.42
C ASP A 326 13.24 5.44 -5.83
N ALA A 327 12.46 5.05 -6.85
CA ALA A 327 12.88 5.09 -8.25
C ALA A 327 13.17 6.52 -8.74
N ARG A 328 12.39 7.52 -8.29
CA ARG A 328 12.65 8.90 -8.66
C ARG A 328 13.95 9.43 -8.07
N HIS A 329 14.24 9.05 -6.83
CA HIS A 329 15.51 9.37 -6.18
C HIS A 329 16.68 8.74 -6.93
N PHE A 330 16.59 7.44 -7.24
CA PHE A 330 17.61 6.72 -8.01
C PHE A 330 17.89 7.38 -9.35
N ILE A 331 16.86 7.56 -10.20
CA ILE A 331 16.97 8.12 -11.54
C ILE A 331 17.50 9.57 -11.50
N THR A 332 17.12 10.34 -10.49
CA THR A 332 17.63 11.71 -10.31
C THR A 332 19.13 11.76 -10.05
N ASN A 333 19.69 10.74 -9.41
CA ASN A 333 21.09 10.64 -9.03
C ASN A 333 21.93 9.82 -10.00
N LEU A 334 21.33 9.24 -11.05
CA LEU A 334 22.07 8.53 -12.10
C LEU A 334 23.09 9.45 -12.79
N PRO A 335 24.28 8.95 -13.10
CA PRO A 335 25.22 9.69 -13.95
C PRO A 335 24.57 10.06 -15.28
N SER A 336 24.75 11.30 -15.70
CA SER A 336 24.18 11.81 -16.98
C SER A 336 24.62 11.04 -18.23
N SER A 337 25.63 10.19 -18.13
CA SER A 337 26.12 9.31 -19.20
C SER A 337 25.41 7.93 -19.22
N THR A 338 24.70 7.54 -18.16
CA THR A 338 24.03 6.25 -18.09
C THR A 338 22.85 6.21 -19.06
N ARG A 339 22.75 5.15 -19.85
CA ARG A 339 21.71 4.96 -20.86
C ARG A 339 21.23 3.51 -20.85
N TYR A 340 19.94 3.35 -21.16
CA TYR A 340 19.28 2.06 -21.30
C TYR A 340 18.63 1.94 -22.69
N ASP A 341 18.56 0.73 -23.19
CA ASP A 341 17.79 0.40 -24.39
C ASP A 341 16.31 0.28 -24.07
N LEU A 342 16.04 -0.18 -22.84
CA LEU A 342 14.69 -0.39 -22.33
C LEU A 342 14.59 0.16 -20.91
N ILE A 343 13.55 0.98 -20.65
CA ILE A 343 13.12 1.32 -19.30
C ILE A 343 11.69 0.85 -19.14
N VAL A 344 11.40 0.12 -18.03
CA VAL A 344 10.05 -0.40 -17.74
C VAL A 344 9.53 0.26 -16.48
N GLY A 345 8.38 0.92 -16.58
CA GLY A 345 7.65 1.51 -15.47
C GLY A 345 6.53 0.58 -15.00
N ASP A 346 6.80 -0.24 -14.00
CA ASP A 346 5.86 -1.21 -13.44
C ASP A 346 5.74 -1.09 -11.90
N ALA A 347 5.70 0.16 -11.42
CA ALA A 347 5.54 0.47 -10.00
C ALA A 347 4.08 0.81 -9.69
N PHE A 348 3.22 -0.17 -9.75
CA PHE A 348 1.79 -0.03 -9.46
C PHE A 348 1.43 -0.68 -8.12
N ASN A 349 0.52 -0.04 -7.37
CA ASN A 349 -0.15 -0.65 -6.24
C ASN A 349 -1.66 -0.45 -6.43
N ASP A 350 -2.43 -1.53 -6.44
CA ASP A 350 -3.89 -1.67 -6.62
C ASP A 350 -4.65 -0.37 -6.99
N PHE A 351 -4.82 0.53 -6.02
CA PHE A 351 -5.55 1.79 -6.14
C PHE A 351 -4.66 3.02 -5.91
N SER A 352 -3.36 2.84 -5.75
CA SER A 352 -2.42 3.92 -5.52
C SER A 352 -1.28 3.82 -6.52
N VAL A 353 -1.21 4.80 -7.38
CA VAL A 353 -0.06 4.97 -8.27
C VAL A 353 0.90 5.94 -7.59
N PRO A 354 2.19 5.64 -7.53
CA PRO A 354 3.18 6.59 -7.06
C PRO A 354 3.17 7.84 -7.98
N TYR A 355 2.36 8.84 -7.62
CA TYR A 355 2.08 10.01 -8.45
C TYR A 355 3.35 10.71 -8.94
N HIS A 356 4.42 10.74 -8.13
CA HIS A 356 5.70 11.34 -8.46
C HIS A 356 6.48 10.62 -9.58
N LEU A 357 6.03 9.42 -9.98
CA LEU A 357 6.57 8.66 -11.12
C LEU A 357 5.74 8.85 -12.41
N THR A 358 4.76 9.73 -12.41
CA THR A 358 3.84 9.93 -13.56
C THR A 358 3.86 11.38 -14.10
N THR A 359 4.73 12.22 -13.58
CA THR A 359 4.80 13.64 -13.94
C THR A 359 5.65 13.89 -15.19
N LEU A 360 5.43 15.02 -15.82
CA LEU A 360 6.23 15.49 -16.95
C LEU A 360 7.74 15.50 -16.63
N GLU A 361 8.07 16.05 -15.46
CA GLU A 361 9.45 16.19 -15.00
C GLU A 361 10.12 14.83 -14.77
N PHE A 362 9.36 13.83 -14.39
CA PHE A 362 9.88 12.46 -14.29
C PHE A 362 10.06 11.83 -15.66
N ASN A 363 9.12 11.99 -16.58
CA ASN A 363 9.23 11.49 -17.95
C ASN A 363 10.42 12.09 -18.70
N GLU A 364 10.72 13.38 -18.49
CA GLU A 364 11.91 14.03 -19.04
C GLU A 364 13.20 13.37 -18.55
N ARG A 365 13.27 12.97 -17.29
CA ARG A 365 14.42 12.22 -16.75
C ARG A 365 14.52 10.83 -17.37
N ILE A 366 13.41 10.11 -17.50
CA ILE A 366 13.37 8.82 -18.21
C ILE A 366 13.92 8.97 -19.63
N ALA A 367 13.41 9.92 -20.40
CA ALA A 367 13.86 10.16 -21.77
C ALA A 367 15.36 10.51 -21.84
N ALA A 368 15.87 11.26 -20.86
CA ALA A 368 17.29 11.60 -20.78
C ALA A 368 18.19 10.38 -20.53
N HIS A 369 17.67 9.28 -20.03
CA HIS A 369 18.40 8.04 -19.77
C HIS A 369 18.13 6.93 -20.79
N LEU A 370 17.39 7.19 -21.87
CA LEU A 370 17.24 6.26 -22.98
C LEU A 370 18.34 6.43 -24.02
N ASN A 371 18.78 5.32 -24.62
CA ASN A 371 19.60 5.29 -25.82
C ASN A 371 18.83 5.87 -27.02
N ALA A 372 19.54 6.24 -28.09
CA ALA A 372 18.91 6.56 -29.36
C ALA A 372 18.14 5.33 -29.90
N GLY A 373 16.84 5.41 -29.99
CA GLY A 373 15.98 4.26 -30.30
C GLY A 373 15.53 3.45 -29.09
N GLY A 374 15.94 3.84 -27.89
CA GLY A 374 15.46 3.20 -26.65
C GLY A 374 13.97 3.48 -26.39
N ILE A 375 13.38 2.62 -25.58
CA ILE A 375 11.94 2.55 -25.36
C ILE A 375 11.61 2.65 -23.87
N TYR A 376 10.57 3.40 -23.56
CA TYR A 376 9.92 3.42 -22.27
C TYR A 376 8.61 2.65 -22.35
N MET A 377 8.51 1.52 -21.66
CA MET A 377 7.28 0.74 -21.50
C MET A 377 6.67 0.99 -20.14
N VAL A 378 5.36 1.18 -20.06
CA VAL A 378 4.67 1.43 -18.80
C VAL A 378 3.44 0.56 -18.67
N ASN A 379 3.33 -0.13 -17.53
CA ASN A 379 2.11 -0.78 -17.10
C ASN A 379 1.27 0.19 -16.29
N ILE A 380 -0.03 0.32 -16.62
CA ILE A 380 -1.00 1.06 -15.80
C ILE A 380 -2.32 0.32 -15.71
N ILE A 381 -3.07 0.59 -14.64
CA ILE A 381 -4.44 0.11 -14.46
C ILE A 381 -5.38 1.31 -14.50
N ASP A 382 -6.44 1.25 -15.30
CA ASP A 382 -7.51 2.24 -15.34
C ASP A 382 -8.85 1.55 -15.66
N GLY A 383 -9.94 2.30 -15.72
CA GLY A 383 -11.28 1.80 -15.99
C GLY A 383 -11.86 2.34 -17.28
N LYS A 384 -13.17 2.11 -17.46
CA LYS A 384 -13.93 2.53 -18.66
C LYS A 384 -13.79 4.01 -19.02
N GLN A 385 -13.64 4.87 -18.01
CA GLN A 385 -13.55 6.31 -18.21
C GLN A 385 -12.18 6.73 -18.75
N GLY A 386 -11.12 5.97 -18.42
CA GLY A 386 -9.76 6.21 -18.87
C GLY A 386 -9.21 7.59 -18.48
N TYR A 387 -9.59 8.14 -17.32
CA TYR A 387 -9.17 9.50 -16.96
C TYR A 387 -7.69 9.58 -16.66
N PHE A 388 -7.16 8.60 -15.94
CA PHE A 388 -5.75 8.54 -15.64
C PHE A 388 -4.93 8.17 -16.89
N LEU A 389 -5.38 7.17 -17.65
CA LEU A 389 -4.76 6.79 -18.93
C LEU A 389 -4.62 7.99 -19.87
N ARG A 390 -5.69 8.76 -20.09
CA ARG A 390 -5.66 9.95 -20.94
C ARG A 390 -4.69 11.00 -20.42
N ALA A 391 -4.72 11.29 -19.12
CA ALA A 391 -3.81 12.28 -18.51
C ALA A 391 -2.34 11.85 -18.64
N TYR A 392 -2.06 10.58 -18.38
CA TYR A 392 -0.68 10.09 -18.43
C TYR A 392 -0.15 10.00 -19.87
N VAL A 393 -0.95 9.50 -20.80
CA VAL A 393 -0.61 9.47 -22.24
C VAL A 393 -0.36 10.89 -22.77
N ASN A 394 -1.22 11.86 -22.44
CA ASN A 394 -1.00 13.27 -22.79
C ASN A 394 0.30 13.81 -22.19
N THR A 395 0.63 13.42 -20.98
CA THR A 395 1.89 13.85 -20.33
C THR A 395 3.12 13.22 -21.00
N LEU A 396 3.05 11.94 -21.39
CA LEU A 396 4.10 11.27 -22.13
C LEU A 396 4.33 11.90 -23.52
N GLN A 397 3.28 12.33 -24.22
CA GLN A 397 3.38 13.02 -25.51
C GLN A 397 4.09 14.38 -25.45
N GLN A 398 4.26 14.98 -24.26
CA GLN A 398 5.07 16.20 -24.10
C GLN A 398 6.58 15.91 -24.17
N THR A 399 6.96 14.65 -23.90
CA THR A 399 8.37 14.22 -23.82
C THR A 399 8.75 13.31 -24.98
N PHE A 400 7.86 12.42 -25.39
CA PHE A 400 8.10 11.42 -26.44
C PHE A 400 7.35 11.75 -27.72
N ALA A 401 8.02 11.63 -28.86
CA ALA A 401 7.43 11.93 -30.16
C ALA A 401 6.33 10.91 -30.57
N HIS A 402 6.48 9.68 -30.13
CA HIS A 402 5.54 8.59 -30.46
C HIS A 402 5.10 7.88 -29.19
N VAL A 403 3.79 7.78 -28.98
CA VAL A 403 3.16 7.06 -27.85
C VAL A 403 2.10 6.13 -28.39
N TYR A 404 2.20 4.86 -28.03
CA TYR A 404 1.30 3.79 -28.41
C TYR A 404 0.63 3.23 -27.18
N VAL A 405 -0.61 2.73 -27.28
CA VAL A 405 -1.38 2.21 -26.15
C VAL A 405 -2.00 0.87 -26.53
N ALA A 406 -1.79 -0.15 -25.72
CA ALA A 406 -2.44 -1.45 -25.83
C ALA A 406 -3.28 -1.74 -24.59
N ALA A 407 -4.40 -2.42 -24.80
CA ALA A 407 -5.22 -3.01 -23.75
C ALA A 407 -4.88 -4.50 -23.62
N THR A 408 -4.76 -5.00 -22.40
CA THR A 408 -4.46 -6.44 -22.19
C THR A 408 -5.65 -7.35 -22.51
N VAL A 409 -6.88 -6.81 -22.51
CA VAL A 409 -8.12 -7.56 -22.81
C VAL A 409 -9.06 -6.67 -23.58
N GLY A 410 -9.48 -7.10 -24.78
CA GLY A 410 -10.47 -6.42 -25.60
C GLY A 410 -10.06 -5.00 -26.02
N GLU A 411 -11.04 -4.11 -26.20
CA GLU A 411 -10.81 -2.72 -26.59
C GLU A 411 -10.60 -1.81 -25.37
N LEU A 412 -10.00 -0.63 -25.59
CA LEU A 412 -9.80 0.38 -24.55
C LEU A 412 -11.15 0.77 -23.91
N GLY A 413 -11.23 0.70 -22.58
CA GLY A 413 -12.42 1.05 -21.83
C GLY A 413 -13.58 0.06 -21.94
N SER A 414 -13.35 -1.15 -22.47
CA SER A 414 -14.40 -2.19 -22.60
C SER A 414 -14.84 -2.76 -21.25
N VAL A 415 -13.96 -2.78 -20.24
CA VAL A 415 -14.22 -3.34 -18.91
C VAL A 415 -14.03 -2.30 -17.81
N SER A 416 -14.62 -2.56 -16.65
CA SER A 416 -14.59 -1.63 -15.50
C SER A 416 -13.20 -1.41 -14.90
N ARG A 417 -12.32 -2.38 -15.07
CA ARG A 417 -10.91 -2.31 -14.64
C ARG A 417 -10.06 -3.11 -15.63
N GLN A 418 -9.03 -2.48 -16.17
CA GLN A 418 -8.20 -3.02 -17.22
C GLN A 418 -6.76 -2.58 -17.05
N THR A 419 -5.85 -3.47 -17.39
CA THR A 419 -4.42 -3.15 -17.52
C THR A 419 -4.12 -2.67 -18.92
N TYR A 420 -3.32 -1.63 -19.02
CA TYR A 420 -2.86 -1.05 -20.29
C TYR A 420 -1.34 -1.06 -20.32
N VAL A 421 -0.78 -1.34 -21.48
CA VAL A 421 0.63 -1.15 -21.79
C VAL A 421 0.77 0.11 -22.64
N ILE A 422 1.62 1.03 -22.20
CA ILE A 422 1.97 2.24 -22.94
C ILE A 422 3.42 2.06 -23.41
N LEU A 423 3.66 2.35 -24.69
CA LEU A 423 4.96 2.35 -25.31
C LEU A 423 5.29 3.77 -25.74
N ALA A 424 6.38 4.34 -25.26
CA ALA A 424 6.80 5.70 -25.57
C ALA A 424 8.25 5.71 -26.10
N THR A 425 8.47 6.38 -27.25
CA THR A 425 9.75 6.40 -27.94
C THR A 425 9.96 7.71 -28.71
N GLN A 426 11.21 8.05 -29.01
CA GLN A 426 11.54 9.21 -29.84
C GLN A 426 11.46 8.89 -31.35
N ASN A 427 11.66 7.64 -31.72
CA ASN A 427 11.61 7.19 -33.11
C ASN A 427 10.29 6.46 -33.37
N PRO A 428 9.70 6.56 -34.56
CA PRO A 428 8.55 5.73 -34.90
C PRO A 428 8.95 4.26 -34.87
N LEU A 429 8.04 3.38 -34.45
CA LEU A 429 8.23 1.93 -34.65
C LEU A 429 8.33 1.67 -36.16
N ASP A 430 9.33 0.88 -36.56
CA ASP A 430 9.63 0.66 -37.97
C ASP A 430 8.45 -0.01 -38.71
N ALA A 431 8.27 0.30 -39.99
CA ALA A 431 7.19 -0.26 -40.82
C ALA A 431 7.26 -1.80 -40.94
N SER A 432 8.42 -2.41 -40.67
CA SER A 432 8.54 -3.89 -40.53
C SER A 432 7.73 -4.44 -39.35
N ILE A 433 7.39 -3.61 -38.36
CA ILE A 433 6.54 -3.92 -37.23
C ILE A 433 5.05 -3.81 -37.64
N GLU A 434 4.72 -3.03 -38.67
CA GLU A 434 3.35 -2.85 -39.15
C GLU A 434 2.68 -4.17 -39.61
N ASP A 435 3.46 -5.17 -39.98
CA ASP A 435 3.00 -6.52 -40.33
C ASP A 435 3.04 -7.51 -39.14
N SER A 436 3.55 -7.08 -37.97
CA SER A 436 3.63 -7.91 -36.78
C SER A 436 2.30 -7.92 -35.99
N SER A 437 2.12 -8.94 -35.14
CA SER A 437 0.99 -9.03 -34.21
C SER A 437 0.87 -7.81 -33.29
N LEU A 438 1.97 -7.08 -33.07
CA LEU A 438 2.02 -5.86 -32.24
C LEU A 438 1.15 -4.73 -32.77
N VAL A 439 1.12 -4.50 -34.09
CA VAL A 439 0.33 -3.39 -34.66
C VAL A 439 -1.17 -3.61 -34.50
N GLN A 440 -1.60 -4.87 -34.46
CA GLN A 440 -3.00 -5.21 -34.17
C GLN A 440 -3.36 -5.02 -32.70
N THR A 441 -2.37 -4.95 -31.83
CA THR A 441 -2.54 -4.84 -30.36
C THR A 441 -2.49 -3.39 -29.89
N PHE A 442 -1.67 -2.53 -30.54
CA PHE A 442 -1.48 -1.14 -30.11
C PHE A 442 -2.28 -0.16 -30.95
N LEU A 443 -2.91 0.82 -30.29
CA LEU A 443 -3.36 2.04 -30.95
C LEU A 443 -2.14 2.80 -31.46
N THR A 444 -2.20 3.19 -32.73
CA THR A 444 -1.19 4.05 -33.37
C THR A 444 -1.20 5.46 -32.77
N PRO A 445 -0.14 6.26 -32.94
CA PRO A 445 -0.12 7.66 -32.46
C PRO A 445 -1.29 8.52 -32.98
N ALA A 446 -1.80 8.24 -34.18
CA ALA A 446 -2.95 8.94 -34.76
C ALA A 446 -4.25 8.55 -34.04
N GLU A 447 -4.45 7.26 -33.73
CA GLU A 447 -5.60 6.77 -32.98
C GLU A 447 -5.54 7.23 -31.52
N VAL A 448 -4.35 7.23 -30.90
CA VAL A 448 -4.12 7.81 -29.57
C VAL A 448 -4.50 9.29 -29.55
N THR A 449 -4.13 10.05 -30.59
CA THR A 449 -4.53 11.45 -30.70
C THR A 449 -6.05 11.60 -30.77
N THR A 450 -6.73 10.76 -31.55
CA THR A 450 -8.19 10.74 -31.63
C THR A 450 -8.82 10.40 -30.28
N TYR A 451 -8.30 9.38 -29.59
CA TYR A 451 -8.73 8.98 -28.26
C TYR A 451 -8.62 10.12 -27.22
N LEU A 452 -7.55 10.91 -27.26
CA LEU A 452 -7.36 12.06 -26.37
C LEU A 452 -8.32 13.22 -26.68
N GLN A 453 -8.71 13.41 -27.94
CA GLN A 453 -9.63 14.49 -28.36
C GLN A 453 -11.06 14.28 -27.86
N GLU A 454 -11.47 13.06 -27.55
CA GLU A 454 -12.80 12.80 -26.99
C GLU A 454 -13.06 13.50 -25.66
N ARG A 455 -12.00 13.71 -24.87
CA ARG A 455 -12.03 14.43 -23.58
C ARG A 455 -10.71 15.17 -23.39
N PRO A 456 -10.73 16.48 -23.07
CA PRO A 456 -9.51 17.24 -22.83
C PRO A 456 -8.69 16.58 -21.69
N PRO A 457 -7.49 16.08 -21.98
CA PRO A 457 -6.67 15.43 -20.97
C PRO A 457 -5.98 16.46 -20.09
N LEU A 458 -5.74 16.07 -18.84
CA LEU A 458 -4.92 16.83 -17.89
C LEU A 458 -3.43 16.59 -18.20
N LEU A 459 -2.59 17.61 -17.98
CA LEU A 459 -1.14 17.46 -17.91
C LEU A 459 -0.75 17.19 -16.43
N LEU A 460 0.00 16.12 -16.22
CA LEU A 460 0.51 15.75 -14.90
C LEU A 460 1.88 16.36 -14.68
N THR A 461 2.01 17.22 -13.68
CA THR A 461 3.28 17.90 -13.32
C THR A 461 3.56 17.71 -11.84
N ASP A 462 4.78 18.00 -11.40
CA ASP A 462 5.15 17.95 -9.97
C ASP A 462 4.27 18.84 -9.10
N ASP A 463 3.77 19.94 -9.65
CA ASP A 463 2.88 20.88 -8.97
C ASP A 463 1.41 20.38 -8.92
N TYR A 464 1.00 19.54 -9.87
CA TYR A 464 -0.39 19.07 -9.95
C TYR A 464 -0.53 17.69 -10.60
N VAL A 465 -0.75 16.67 -9.77
CA VAL A 465 -0.83 15.27 -10.18
C VAL A 465 -1.90 14.50 -9.40
N PRO A 466 -3.20 14.77 -9.64
CA PRO A 466 -4.32 14.24 -8.85
C PRO A 466 -4.70 12.79 -9.24
N VAL A 467 -3.74 11.87 -9.21
CA VAL A 467 -3.92 10.48 -9.69
C VAL A 467 -5.07 9.76 -8.99
N ASP A 468 -5.17 9.88 -7.67
CA ASP A 468 -6.26 9.24 -6.90
C ASP A 468 -7.65 9.71 -7.36
N ASN A 469 -7.79 11.00 -7.72
CA ASN A 469 -9.05 11.54 -8.25
C ASN A 469 -9.35 11.03 -9.66
N LEU A 470 -8.32 10.88 -10.49
CA LEU A 470 -8.47 10.36 -11.86
C LEU A 470 -8.84 8.87 -11.84
N LEU A 471 -8.34 8.10 -10.90
CA LEU A 471 -8.67 6.68 -10.69
C LEU A 471 -9.96 6.45 -9.89
N ALA A 472 -10.56 7.49 -9.31
CA ALA A 472 -11.78 7.35 -8.50
C ALA A 472 -12.92 6.57 -9.16
N PRO A 473 -13.20 6.67 -10.50
CA PRO A 473 -14.22 5.87 -11.15
C PRO A 473 -13.93 4.37 -11.15
N VAL A 474 -12.65 3.96 -11.22
CA VAL A 474 -12.26 2.54 -11.16
C VAL A 474 -12.67 1.94 -9.81
N PHE A 475 -12.60 2.74 -8.75
CA PHE A 475 -13.06 2.34 -7.43
C PHE A 475 -14.57 2.22 -7.33
N ALA A 476 -15.31 3.08 -8.01
CA ALA A 476 -16.76 3.05 -7.99
C ALA A 476 -17.34 1.84 -8.75
N ASP A 477 -16.71 1.48 -9.87
CA ASP A 477 -17.18 0.43 -10.77
C ASP A 477 -16.71 -0.98 -10.37
N SER A 478 -15.64 -1.12 -9.58
CA SER A 478 -15.12 -2.43 -9.13
C SER A 478 -15.93 -3.10 -8.01
N GLY A 479 -17.01 -2.48 -7.56
CA GLY A 479 -17.96 -3.00 -6.59
C GLY A 479 -19.28 -3.49 -7.17
N SER A 480 -19.43 -3.48 -8.51
CA SER A 480 -20.65 -3.92 -9.20
C SER A 480 -20.48 -5.28 -9.88
#